data_53ced4a06e2b7acd9847d93c13ad181f
#
_entry.id   53ced4a06e2b7acd9847d93c13ad181f
#
_cell.length_a   1.000
_cell.length_b   1.000
_cell.length_c   1.000
_cell.angle_alpha   90.00
_cell.angle_beta   90.00
_cell.angle_gamma   90.00
#
_symmetry.space_group_name_H-M   'P 1'
#
loop_
_entity.id
_entity.type
_entity.pdbx_description
1 polymer ?
#
loop_
_entity_poly.entity_id
_entity_poly.type
_entity_poly.pdbx_seq_one_letter_code
_entity_poly.pdbx_strand_id
1 'polypeptide(L)'
;MARITELKIDVRPSNSWSEMGHFKLWSKGEVLNLSRNGTLTLSDGKTITATITASSAYGSCPANYAVWGGEADNVACSNCWCAGGTGNAWWKISFSRPITVDKITFCCGQSHSGYSGYYTATITTEANKTKTLDEVFCNAHNGLIELGSSKFYIVKKDGKWYHKKIQATT
;
A
#
# COMPACT_ATOMS: atom_id res chain seq x y z
N MET A 1 -10.27 6.65 8.69
CA MET A 1 -10.17 6.66 7.21
C MET A 1 -9.50 7.93 6.76
N ALA A 2 -8.48 7.84 5.93
CA ALA A 2 -7.80 9.00 5.37
C ALA A 2 -8.36 9.32 3.98
N ARG A 3 -8.56 10.61 3.65
CA ARG A 3 -8.81 11.06 2.28
C ARG A 3 -7.49 11.47 1.66
N ILE A 4 -7.02 10.71 0.70
CA ILE A 4 -5.69 10.84 0.10
C ILE A 4 -5.76 11.15 -1.38
N THR A 5 -4.78 11.91 -1.85
CA THR A 5 -4.55 12.20 -3.28
C THR A 5 -3.36 11.42 -3.83
N GLU A 6 -2.46 10.96 -2.95
CA GLU A 6 -1.27 10.20 -3.32
C GLU A 6 -0.87 9.23 -2.20
N LEU A 7 -0.33 8.10 -2.60
CA LEU A 7 0.33 7.12 -1.75
C LEU A 7 1.67 6.75 -2.39
N LYS A 8 2.77 6.96 -1.66
CA LYS A 8 4.10 6.50 -2.02
C LYS A 8 4.51 5.39 -1.06
N ILE A 9 5.13 4.34 -1.58
CA ILE A 9 5.70 3.25 -0.79
C ILE A 9 7.19 3.21 -1.07
N ASP A 10 7.99 3.48 -0.06
CA ASP A 10 9.43 3.27 -0.08
C ASP A 10 9.72 1.82 0.33
N VAL A 11 10.53 1.14 -0.47
CA VAL A 11 10.89 -0.26 -0.29
C VAL A 11 12.37 -0.37 -0.03
N ARG A 12 12.73 -1.00 1.09
CA ARG A 12 14.09 -1.35 1.46
C ARG A 12 14.19 -2.88 1.47
N PRO A 13 14.79 -3.50 0.43
CA PRO A 13 14.89 -4.94 0.36
C PRO A 13 15.82 -5.47 1.46
N SER A 14 15.53 -6.64 2.00
CA SER A 14 16.39 -7.26 3.02
C SER A 14 17.45 -8.18 2.42
N ASN A 15 17.23 -8.68 1.22
CA ASN A 15 18.12 -9.69 0.65
C ASN A 15 18.34 -9.64 -0.87
N SER A 16 17.55 -8.90 -1.65
CA SER A 16 17.68 -8.92 -3.11
C SER A 16 17.12 -7.65 -3.77
N TRP A 17 15.94 -7.73 -4.35
CA TRP A 17 15.32 -6.69 -5.17
C TRP A 17 14.20 -5.99 -4.41
N SER A 18 13.96 -4.73 -4.72
CA SER A 18 12.74 -4.04 -4.28
C SER A 18 11.59 -4.46 -5.19
N GLU A 19 10.63 -5.17 -4.63
CA GLU A 19 9.49 -5.72 -5.36
C GLU A 19 8.18 -5.47 -4.61
N MET A 20 7.07 -5.40 -5.35
CA MET A 20 5.74 -5.38 -4.77
C MET A 20 4.73 -5.92 -5.79
N GLY A 21 3.83 -6.76 -5.31
CA GLY A 21 2.72 -7.31 -6.09
C GLY A 21 1.44 -7.40 -5.29
N HIS A 22 0.36 -7.82 -5.94
CA HIS A 22 -0.98 -7.98 -5.32
C HIS A 22 -1.43 -6.76 -4.50
N PHE A 23 -0.98 -5.57 -4.92
CA PHE A 23 -1.34 -4.33 -4.24
C PHE A 23 -2.85 -4.10 -4.33
N LYS A 24 -3.49 -3.91 -3.18
CA LYS A 24 -4.91 -3.64 -3.05
C LYS A 24 -5.14 -2.45 -2.12
N LEU A 25 -6.07 -1.58 -2.53
CA LEU A 25 -6.62 -0.50 -1.73
C LEU A 25 -7.91 -0.97 -1.07
N TRP A 26 -8.10 -0.67 0.20
CA TRP A 26 -9.28 -1.03 0.96
C TRP A 26 -10.01 0.22 1.45
N SER A 27 -11.32 0.24 1.35
CA SER A 27 -12.19 1.29 1.87
C SER A 27 -13.41 0.67 2.50
N LYS A 28 -13.69 1.01 3.76
CA LYS A 28 -14.83 0.48 4.54
C LYS A 28 -14.91 -1.06 4.56
N GLY A 29 -13.74 -1.70 4.60
CA GLY A 29 -13.63 -3.15 4.62
C GLY A 29 -13.71 -3.84 3.25
N GLU A 30 -13.92 -3.09 2.17
CA GLU A 30 -14.02 -3.61 0.81
C GLU A 30 -12.78 -3.27 -0.02
N VAL A 31 -12.39 -4.15 -0.93
CA VAL A 31 -11.32 -3.90 -1.90
C VAL A 31 -11.85 -2.97 -2.98
N LEU A 32 -11.15 -1.87 -3.23
CA LEU A 32 -11.43 -1.00 -4.36
C LEU A 32 -10.89 -1.63 -5.65
N ASN A 33 -11.70 -1.64 -6.69
CA ASN A 33 -11.32 -2.23 -7.98
C ASN A 33 -10.38 -1.29 -8.74
N LEU A 34 -9.08 -1.53 -8.58
CA LEU A 34 -8.00 -0.82 -9.28
C LEU A 34 -7.45 -1.71 -10.38
N SER A 35 -7.50 -1.24 -11.61
CA SER A 35 -6.95 -1.94 -12.76
C SER A 35 -5.51 -1.50 -13.08
N ARG A 36 -4.76 -2.32 -13.79
CA ARG A 36 -3.39 -2.02 -14.24
C ARG A 36 -3.26 -0.79 -15.13
N ASN A 37 -4.31 -0.46 -15.88
CA ASN A 37 -4.33 0.74 -16.73
C ASN A 37 -4.61 2.03 -15.95
N GLY A 38 -4.69 1.95 -14.61
CA GLY A 38 -4.92 3.12 -13.76
C GLY A 38 -6.39 3.54 -13.67
N THR A 39 -7.34 2.67 -13.96
CA THR A 39 -8.75 2.92 -13.67
C THR A 39 -9.09 2.40 -12.29
N LEU A 40 -9.59 3.27 -11.41
CA LEU A 40 -10.07 2.91 -10.09
C LEU A 40 -11.59 3.09 -10.03
N THR A 41 -12.30 2.01 -9.72
CA THR A 41 -13.75 2.04 -9.47
C THR A 41 -14.00 2.18 -7.98
N LEU A 42 -14.76 3.21 -7.61
CA LEU A 42 -15.14 3.50 -6.23
C LEU A 42 -16.39 2.69 -5.83
N SER A 43 -16.68 2.63 -4.54
CA SER A 43 -17.84 1.92 -4.00
C SER A 43 -19.20 2.44 -4.49
N ASP A 44 -19.25 3.69 -4.99
CA ASP A 44 -20.44 4.29 -5.60
C ASP A 44 -20.55 4.01 -7.11
N GLY A 45 -19.68 3.14 -7.66
CA GLY A 45 -19.62 2.77 -9.07
C GLY A 45 -18.92 3.80 -9.97
N LYS A 46 -18.53 4.97 -9.45
CA LYS A 46 -17.81 5.96 -10.24
C LYS A 46 -16.35 5.55 -10.46
N THR A 47 -15.84 5.89 -11.62
CA THR A 47 -14.43 5.67 -11.97
C THR A 47 -13.62 6.94 -11.87
N ILE A 48 -12.35 6.79 -11.49
CA ILE A 48 -11.35 7.84 -11.51
C ILE A 48 -10.05 7.32 -12.12
N THR A 49 -9.21 8.25 -12.58
CA THR A 49 -7.87 7.89 -13.06
C THR A 49 -6.90 7.87 -11.90
N ALA A 50 -6.06 6.84 -11.88
CA ALA A 50 -4.89 6.72 -11.03
C ALA A 50 -3.63 6.61 -11.88
N THR A 51 -2.62 7.40 -11.57
CA THR A 51 -1.31 7.34 -12.22
C THR A 51 -0.35 6.54 -11.36
N ILE A 52 0.23 5.49 -11.93
CA ILE A 52 1.14 4.58 -11.22
C ILE A 52 2.56 4.79 -11.77
N THR A 53 3.51 5.05 -10.88
CA THR A 53 4.92 5.29 -11.20
C THR A 53 5.84 4.59 -10.20
N ALA A 54 7.11 4.44 -10.55
CA ALA A 54 8.14 3.92 -9.66
C ALA A 54 9.49 4.59 -9.95
N SER A 55 10.44 4.46 -9.02
CA SER A 55 11.81 4.98 -9.18
C SER A 55 12.52 4.35 -10.36
N SER A 56 12.27 3.06 -10.59
CA SER A 56 12.79 2.26 -11.70
C SER A 56 11.91 1.04 -11.92
N ALA A 57 12.11 0.35 -13.03
CA ALA A 57 11.46 -0.92 -13.32
C ALA A 57 12.44 -1.84 -14.07
N TYR A 58 12.41 -3.10 -13.71
CA TYR A 58 13.17 -4.12 -14.41
C TYR A 58 12.34 -4.65 -15.60
N GLY A 59 12.86 -4.50 -16.80
CA GLY A 59 12.39 -5.14 -18.02
C GLY A 59 10.88 -5.36 -18.11
N SER A 60 10.43 -6.57 -17.87
CA SER A 60 9.04 -7.01 -17.96
C SER A 60 8.20 -6.77 -16.69
N CYS A 61 8.74 -6.08 -15.67
CA CYS A 61 8.08 -5.85 -14.38
C CYS A 61 7.80 -4.37 -14.11
N PRO A 62 7.01 -3.67 -14.96
CA PRO A 62 6.76 -2.24 -14.82
C PRO A 62 5.92 -1.91 -13.57
N ALA A 63 5.90 -0.62 -13.18
CA ALA A 63 5.25 -0.14 -11.96
C ALA A 63 3.78 -0.57 -11.82
N ASN A 64 3.02 -0.58 -12.90
CA ASN A 64 1.61 -0.97 -12.91
C ASN A 64 1.36 -2.46 -12.68
N TYR A 65 2.40 -3.31 -12.74
CA TYR A 65 2.30 -4.72 -12.41
C TYR A 65 2.23 -4.98 -10.90
N ALA A 66 2.51 -4.00 -10.05
CA ALA A 66 2.19 -4.10 -8.63
C ALA A 66 0.68 -4.31 -8.39
N VAL A 67 -0.16 -3.78 -9.29
CA VAL A 67 -1.62 -3.91 -9.22
C VAL A 67 -2.06 -5.18 -9.96
N TRP A 68 -2.42 -6.21 -9.21
CA TRP A 68 -2.92 -7.45 -9.76
C TRP A 68 -4.31 -7.77 -9.24
N GLY A 69 -5.24 -8.03 -10.14
CA GLY A 69 -6.63 -8.35 -9.81
C GLY A 69 -6.93 -9.84 -9.66
N GLY A 70 -5.93 -10.71 -9.72
CA GLY A 70 -6.11 -12.17 -9.60
C GLY A 70 -5.93 -12.67 -8.18
N GLU A 71 -6.55 -13.81 -7.87
CA GLU A 71 -6.39 -14.52 -6.58
C GLU A 71 -5.20 -15.47 -6.57
N ALA A 72 -4.32 -15.41 -7.56
CA ALA A 72 -3.22 -16.35 -7.68
C ALA A 72 -2.20 -16.16 -6.56
N ASP A 73 -1.98 -17.20 -5.77
CA ASP A 73 -0.93 -17.28 -4.75
C ASP A 73 0.49 -17.24 -5.34
N ASN A 74 0.61 -17.22 -6.66
CA ASN A 74 1.88 -17.24 -7.36
C ASN A 74 2.13 -15.91 -8.05
N VAL A 75 2.97 -15.07 -7.46
CA VAL A 75 3.40 -13.80 -8.04
C VAL A 75 4.69 -14.07 -8.84
N ALA A 76 4.55 -14.28 -10.14
CA ALA A 76 5.69 -14.26 -11.05
C ALA A 76 6.10 -12.81 -11.35
N CYS A 77 7.32 -12.59 -11.88
CA CYS A 77 7.78 -11.26 -12.31
C CYS A 77 6.82 -10.55 -13.26
N SER A 78 6.09 -11.30 -14.09
CA SER A 78 5.02 -10.76 -14.94
C SER A 78 3.83 -10.19 -14.18
N ASN A 79 3.73 -10.45 -12.88
CA ASN A 79 2.62 -10.09 -12.00
C ASN A 79 3.03 -9.23 -10.80
N CYS A 80 4.25 -8.69 -10.79
CA CYS A 80 4.73 -7.77 -9.77
C CYS A 80 5.50 -6.61 -10.40
N TRP A 81 5.59 -5.51 -9.72
CA TRP A 81 6.61 -4.51 -9.98
C TRP A 81 7.93 -4.99 -9.35
N CYS A 82 9.00 -4.82 -10.10
CA CYS A 82 10.35 -5.11 -9.67
C CYS A 82 11.23 -3.91 -10.05
N ALA A 83 12.00 -3.40 -9.12
CA ALA A 83 12.92 -2.30 -9.38
C ALA A 83 14.05 -2.71 -10.35
N GLY A 84 14.67 -1.75 -11.01
CA GLY A 84 15.77 -1.98 -11.94
C GLY A 84 17.12 -2.29 -11.29
N GLY A 85 17.17 -2.60 -9.99
CA GLY A 85 18.38 -2.89 -9.22
C GLY A 85 18.09 -3.42 -7.83
N THR A 86 19.14 -3.78 -7.10
CA THR A 86 19.09 -4.41 -5.77
C THR A 86 19.06 -3.42 -4.60
N GLY A 87 18.88 -2.13 -4.86
CA GLY A 87 18.86 -1.08 -3.84
C GLY A 87 17.46 -0.69 -3.39
N ASN A 88 17.42 0.30 -2.51
CA ASN A 88 16.16 0.95 -2.12
C ASN A 88 15.47 1.55 -3.34
N ALA A 89 14.17 1.38 -3.40
CA ALA A 89 13.35 1.91 -4.48
C ALA A 89 12.02 2.44 -3.93
N TRP A 90 11.24 3.11 -4.77
CA TRP A 90 9.90 3.54 -4.39
C TRP A 90 8.89 3.23 -5.50
N TRP A 91 7.67 3.01 -5.07
CA TRP A 91 6.48 2.89 -5.91
C TRP A 91 5.45 3.93 -5.45
N LYS A 92 4.66 4.46 -6.41
CA LYS A 92 3.73 5.54 -6.13
C LYS A 92 2.46 5.44 -6.97
N ILE A 93 1.32 5.77 -6.36
CA ILE A 93 0.04 5.96 -7.02
C ILE A 93 -0.53 7.32 -6.65
N SER A 94 -0.95 8.09 -7.67
CA SER A 94 -1.59 9.40 -7.53
C SER A 94 -2.98 9.34 -8.13
N PHE A 95 -3.97 9.93 -7.47
CA PHE A 95 -5.37 9.88 -7.86
C PHE A 95 -5.83 11.22 -8.43
N SER A 96 -6.62 11.20 -9.50
CA SER A 96 -7.16 12.43 -10.14
C SER A 96 -8.10 13.23 -9.23
N ARG A 97 -8.59 12.61 -8.15
CA ARG A 97 -9.33 13.25 -7.04
C ARG A 97 -9.12 12.48 -5.74
N PRO A 98 -9.34 13.10 -4.57
CA PRO A 98 -9.17 12.44 -3.28
C PRO A 98 -10.07 11.22 -3.12
N ILE A 99 -9.49 10.12 -2.62
CA ILE A 99 -10.20 8.89 -2.30
C ILE A 99 -10.10 8.57 -0.81
N THR A 100 -11.07 7.84 -0.29
CA THR A 100 -11.03 7.35 1.08
C THR A 100 -10.41 5.95 1.10
N VAL A 101 -9.35 5.77 1.89
CA VAL A 101 -8.65 4.49 2.05
C VAL A 101 -8.42 4.21 3.54
N ASP A 102 -8.66 2.98 3.95
CA ASP A 102 -8.47 2.52 5.32
C ASP A 102 -7.11 1.86 5.50
N LYS A 103 -6.77 0.99 4.56
CA LYS A 103 -5.55 0.20 4.56
C LYS A 103 -5.14 -0.19 3.15
N ILE A 104 -3.92 -0.63 3.03
CA ILE A 104 -3.40 -1.31 1.83
C ILE A 104 -2.91 -2.70 2.21
N THR A 105 -3.01 -3.63 1.26
CA THR A 105 -2.40 -4.95 1.36
C THR A 105 -1.56 -5.22 0.12
N PHE A 106 -0.49 -5.97 0.27
CA PHE A 106 0.44 -6.31 -0.82
C PHE A 106 1.26 -7.55 -0.48
N CYS A 107 1.99 -8.07 -1.45
CA CYS A 107 3.03 -9.06 -1.24
C CYS A 107 4.41 -8.47 -1.61
N CYS A 108 5.46 -9.06 -1.09
CA CYS A 108 6.84 -8.61 -1.31
C CYS A 108 7.45 -9.06 -2.65
N GLY A 109 6.64 -9.37 -3.65
CA GLY A 109 7.10 -9.82 -4.96
C GLY A 109 6.88 -11.31 -5.19
N GLN A 110 7.84 -12.00 -5.79
CA GLN A 110 7.69 -13.43 -6.11
C GLN A 110 7.48 -14.27 -4.85
N SER A 111 6.52 -15.18 -4.89
CA SER A 111 6.10 -16.07 -3.77
C SER A 111 7.19 -17.04 -3.31
N HIS A 112 8.40 -16.93 -3.79
CA HIS A 112 9.48 -17.81 -3.44
C HIS A 112 10.36 -17.18 -2.38
N SER A 113 10.59 -17.92 -1.34
CA SER A 113 11.40 -17.79 -0.13
C SER A 113 12.71 -16.96 -0.18
N GLY A 114 12.81 -15.95 -0.98
CA GLY A 114 14.02 -15.14 -1.16
C GLY A 114 13.76 -13.63 -1.17
N TYR A 115 12.53 -13.22 -1.33
CA TYR A 115 12.19 -11.81 -1.45
C TYR A 115 11.47 -11.35 -0.20
N SER A 116 12.12 -10.50 0.54
CA SER A 116 11.55 -9.86 1.73
C SER A 116 12.06 -8.43 1.81
N GLY A 117 11.33 -7.59 2.48
CA GLY A 117 11.74 -6.19 2.62
C GLY A 117 10.91 -5.44 3.64
N TYR A 118 11.33 -4.22 3.84
CA TYR A 118 10.69 -3.25 4.71
C TYR A 118 10.00 -2.20 3.84
N TYR A 119 8.75 -1.91 4.15
CA TYR A 119 7.88 -1.05 3.37
C TYR A 119 7.38 0.10 4.24
N THR A 120 7.64 1.31 3.80
CA THR A 120 7.21 2.53 4.48
C THR A 120 6.27 3.31 3.57
N ALA A 121 5.04 3.53 4.00
CA ALA A 121 4.08 4.30 3.24
C ALA A 121 4.08 5.77 3.65
N THR A 122 4.09 6.67 2.67
CA THR A 122 3.81 8.09 2.84
C THR A 122 2.55 8.45 2.08
N ILE A 123 1.57 9.00 2.78
CA ILE A 123 0.32 9.47 2.18
C ILE A 123 0.34 11.00 2.05
N THR A 124 -0.24 11.50 0.94
CA THR A 124 -0.57 12.91 0.77
C THR A 124 -2.09 13.05 0.84
N THR A 125 -2.57 13.90 1.74
CA THR A 125 -4.00 14.14 1.94
C THR A 125 -4.53 15.18 0.94
N GLU A 126 -5.86 15.31 0.86
CA GLU A 126 -6.51 16.35 0.05
C GLU A 126 -6.12 17.78 0.45
N ALA A 127 -5.64 18.00 1.67
CA ALA A 127 -5.12 19.28 2.15
C ALA A 127 -3.61 19.47 1.86
N ASN A 128 -3.02 18.64 0.99
CA ASN A 128 -1.59 18.62 0.65
C ASN A 128 -0.65 18.42 1.86
N LYS A 129 -1.16 17.81 2.92
CA LYS A 129 -0.33 17.40 4.07
C LYS A 129 0.18 16.00 3.84
N THR A 130 1.45 15.78 4.10
CA THR A 130 2.07 14.45 4.04
C THR A 130 2.13 13.82 5.42
N LYS A 131 1.99 12.49 5.48
CA LYS A 131 2.18 11.69 6.68
C LYS A 131 2.89 10.40 6.30
N THR A 132 4.04 10.17 6.92
CA THR A 132 4.74 8.89 6.83
C THR A 132 4.23 7.97 7.93
N LEU A 133 3.99 6.72 7.58
CA LEU A 133 3.47 5.68 8.46
C LEU A 133 4.61 4.77 8.93
N ASP A 134 4.32 3.96 9.95
CA ASP A 134 5.30 3.02 10.50
C ASP A 134 5.74 2.01 9.42
N GLU A 135 7.02 1.67 9.43
CA GLU A 135 7.61 0.66 8.55
C GLU A 135 7.05 -0.73 8.90
N VAL A 136 6.72 -1.51 7.88
CA VAL A 136 6.29 -2.91 8.04
C VAL A 136 7.23 -3.85 7.32
N PHE A 137 7.50 -5.00 7.92
CA PHE A 137 8.24 -6.08 7.28
C PHE A 137 7.27 -7.00 6.54
N CYS A 138 7.61 -7.31 5.29
CA CYS A 138 6.88 -8.26 4.46
C CYS A 138 7.83 -9.32 3.92
N ASN A 139 7.48 -10.59 4.10
CA ASN A 139 8.27 -11.74 3.65
C ASN A 139 7.47 -12.77 2.84
N ALA A 140 6.24 -12.44 2.50
CA ALA A 140 5.34 -13.26 1.70
C ALA A 140 4.16 -12.41 1.18
N HIS A 141 2.92 -12.86 1.40
CA HIS A 141 1.67 -12.14 1.08
C HIS A 141 1.10 -11.38 2.30
N ASN A 142 1.95 -10.98 3.24
CA ASN A 142 1.56 -10.44 4.54
C ASN A 142 1.78 -8.92 4.69
N GLY A 143 2.04 -8.22 3.60
CA GLY A 143 2.15 -6.76 3.64
C GLY A 143 0.81 -6.13 3.98
N LEU A 144 0.76 -5.37 5.08
CA LEU A 144 -0.42 -4.64 5.55
C LEU A 144 0.02 -3.32 6.15
N ILE A 145 -0.52 -2.21 5.64
CA ILE A 145 -0.34 -0.87 6.23
C ILE A 145 -1.71 -0.24 6.45
N GLU A 146 -2.00 0.10 7.71
CA GLU A 146 -3.20 0.83 8.10
C GLU A 146 -3.00 2.33 7.85
N LEU A 147 -3.82 2.93 6.98
CA LEU A 147 -3.71 4.34 6.60
C LEU A 147 -4.50 5.27 7.52
N GLY A 148 -5.48 4.74 8.21
CA GLY A 148 -6.40 5.48 9.06
C GLY A 148 -6.48 4.99 10.49
N SER A 149 -5.47 4.28 11.01
CA SER A 149 -5.53 3.74 12.35
C SER A 149 -5.61 4.85 13.40
N SER A 150 -6.79 4.99 13.95
CA SER A 150 -6.92 5.55 15.29
C SER A 150 -6.17 4.59 16.20
N LYS A 151 -4.97 4.92 16.65
CA LYS A 151 -4.31 4.15 17.69
C LYS A 151 -5.25 4.11 18.89
N PHE A 152 -5.70 2.92 19.25
CA PHE A 152 -6.42 2.71 20.50
C PHE A 152 -5.40 2.31 21.54
N TYR A 153 -5.48 2.87 22.73
CA TYR A 153 -4.77 2.34 23.88
C TYR A 153 -5.77 1.84 24.90
N ILE A 154 -5.38 0.79 25.57
CA ILE A 154 -6.20 0.21 26.62
C ILE A 154 -5.80 0.87 27.93
N VAL A 155 -6.77 1.48 28.61
CA VAL A 155 -6.59 2.11 29.92
C VAL A 155 -7.36 1.30 30.95
N LYS A 156 -6.71 0.95 32.06
CA LYS A 156 -7.40 0.40 33.23
C LYS A 156 -7.77 1.57 34.14
N LYS A 157 -9.08 1.78 34.34
CA LYS A 157 -9.61 2.76 35.28
C LYS A 157 -10.66 2.08 36.15
N ASP A 158 -10.58 2.27 37.46
CA ASP A 158 -11.52 1.70 38.43
C ASP A 158 -11.71 0.17 38.29
N GLY A 159 -10.61 -0.54 38.03
CA GLY A 159 -10.61 -2.00 37.85
C GLY A 159 -11.13 -2.49 36.48
N LYS A 160 -11.66 -1.61 35.63
CA LYS A 160 -12.23 -1.93 34.30
C LYS A 160 -11.29 -1.50 33.17
N TRP A 161 -11.31 -2.25 32.08
CA TRP A 161 -10.55 -1.94 30.87
C TRP A 161 -11.38 -1.10 29.89
N TYR A 162 -10.82 0.00 29.39
CA TYR A 162 -11.45 0.90 28.40
C TYR A 162 -10.57 1.02 27.16
N HIS A 163 -11.21 0.98 26.01
CA HIS A 163 -10.59 1.36 24.76
C HIS A 163 -10.67 2.88 24.60
N LYS A 164 -9.54 3.56 24.56
CA LYS A 164 -9.49 5.01 24.34
C LYS A 164 -8.88 5.31 22.98
N LYS A 165 -9.63 5.99 22.13
CA LYS A 165 -9.17 6.44 20.81
C LYS A 165 -8.20 7.61 21.01
N ILE A 166 -7.01 7.53 20.41
CA ILE A 166 -6.10 8.66 20.35
C ILE A 166 -6.65 9.57 19.25
N GLN A 167 -7.16 10.75 19.62
CA GLN A 167 -7.40 11.79 18.64
C GLN A 167 -6.02 12.29 18.18
N ALA A 168 -5.74 12.19 16.86
CA ALA A 168 -4.60 12.87 16.30
C ALA A 168 -4.77 14.37 16.59
N THR A 169 -3.89 14.93 17.37
CA THR A 169 -3.77 16.38 17.49
C THR A 169 -3.45 16.93 16.11
N THR A 170 -4.33 17.77 15.60
CA THR A 170 -4.22 18.49 14.32
C THR A 170 -3.00 19.38 14.29
#